data_a5ae7bd428f07f8ab736f889f6e1e5aa
#
_entry.id   a5ae7bd428f07f8ab736f889f6e1e5aa
#
_cell.length_a   1.000
_cell.length_b   1.000
_cell.length_c   1.000
_cell.angle_alpha   90.00
_cell.angle_beta   90.00
_cell.angle_gamma   90.00
#
_symmetry.space_group_name_H-M   'P 1'
#
loop_
_entity.id
_entity.type
_entity.pdbx_description
1 polymer ?
#
loop_
_entity_poly.entity_id
_entity_poly.type
_entity_poly.pdbx_seq_one_letter_code
_entity_poly.pdbx_strand_id
1 'polypeptide(L)'
;MKPPPKSVFYVKRPWYHPMALGRRLINYYLLICVALFFLQNSLLFPRWASGAVMSAEEGGSRAANVGLVPWGHSPAGAATPQGYVSADFAKPASRGTIVVFHGNGGCAFDRSYYVDAFARRGFRTFLYEYPGYGGRPGKPSAASIIGDAQALIRSLDQAGYGPVYVWGESVGAGIAAEVCQDATLPVRGLTLSTPWDSLTNAAAYHYPFVPVSVLLWDKYDSIANLAHFPHPICVICGTIDPVLPMRLGQNLFDHLSGPKKLIVQDGYGHGDWPIDPELAWWDDALNFIAPQNQTGQP
;
A
#
# COMPACT_ATOMS: atom_id res chain seq x y z
N MET A 1 -80.63 -20.24 -7.62
CA MET A 1 -79.46 -20.58 -6.84
C MET A 1 -78.23 -20.10 -7.61
N LYS A 2 -77.44 -19.16 -7.06
CA LYS A 2 -76.12 -18.72 -7.65
C LYS A 2 -75.11 -19.80 -7.35
N PRO A 3 -74.21 -20.17 -8.28
CA PRO A 3 -73.12 -21.10 -8.00
C PRO A 3 -72.14 -20.44 -7.03
N PRO A 4 -71.46 -21.22 -6.17
CA PRO A 4 -70.49 -20.70 -5.24
C PRO A 4 -69.25 -20.14 -5.95
N PRO A 5 -68.57 -19.13 -5.39
CA PRO A 5 -67.39 -18.53 -6.01
C PRO A 5 -66.28 -19.58 -6.12
N LYS A 6 -65.64 -19.68 -7.30
CA LYS A 6 -64.46 -20.52 -7.50
C LYS A 6 -63.32 -20.00 -6.58
N SER A 7 -62.97 -20.80 -5.59
CA SER A 7 -61.79 -20.53 -4.77
C SER A 7 -60.55 -20.56 -5.66
N VAL A 8 -59.89 -19.41 -5.82
CA VAL A 8 -58.60 -19.31 -6.48
C VAL A 8 -57.56 -19.91 -5.52
N PHE A 9 -57.23 -21.19 -5.73
CA PHE A 9 -56.16 -21.83 -4.99
C PHE A 9 -54.85 -21.18 -5.44
N TYR A 10 -54.26 -20.36 -4.55
CA TYR A 10 -52.92 -19.81 -4.72
C TYR A 10 -51.91 -20.96 -4.50
N VAL A 11 -51.54 -21.66 -5.59
CA VAL A 11 -50.51 -22.70 -5.53
C VAL A 11 -49.19 -21.99 -5.25
N LYS A 12 -48.70 -22.05 -4.00
CA LYS A 12 -47.36 -21.63 -3.66
C LYS A 12 -46.39 -22.44 -4.52
N ARG A 13 -45.69 -21.78 -5.47
CA ARG A 13 -44.66 -22.44 -6.29
C ARG A 13 -43.62 -23.04 -5.35
N PRO A 14 -43.25 -24.32 -5.51
CA PRO A 14 -42.27 -24.93 -4.64
C PRO A 14 -40.95 -24.15 -4.69
N TRP A 15 -40.24 -24.07 -3.58
CA TRP A 15 -38.99 -23.33 -3.42
C TRP A 15 -37.85 -23.77 -4.38
N TYR A 16 -37.94 -24.99 -4.91
CA TYR A 16 -37.05 -25.60 -5.90
C TYR A 16 -37.45 -25.32 -7.37
N HIS A 17 -38.46 -24.49 -7.62
CA HIS A 17 -38.79 -24.12 -8.99
C HIS A 17 -37.59 -23.37 -9.64
N PRO A 18 -37.14 -23.78 -10.87
CA PRO A 18 -35.92 -23.22 -11.47
C PRO A 18 -35.87 -21.70 -11.53
N MET A 19 -37.00 -21.03 -11.87
CA MET A 19 -37.09 -19.57 -11.86
C MET A 19 -36.97 -18.96 -10.44
N ALA A 20 -37.50 -19.65 -9.43
CA ALA A 20 -37.37 -19.17 -8.03
C ALA A 20 -35.95 -19.36 -7.53
N LEU A 21 -35.25 -20.44 -7.89
CA LEU A 21 -33.87 -20.68 -7.60
C LEU A 21 -32.97 -19.63 -8.29
N GLY A 22 -33.17 -19.40 -9.60
CA GLY A 22 -32.41 -18.39 -10.36
C GLY A 22 -32.54 -17.01 -9.75
N ARG A 23 -33.75 -16.57 -9.39
CA ARG A 23 -33.95 -15.27 -8.69
C ARG A 23 -33.23 -15.21 -7.34
N ARG A 24 -33.18 -16.29 -6.57
CA ARG A 24 -32.45 -16.33 -5.29
C ARG A 24 -30.95 -16.20 -5.51
N LEU A 25 -30.39 -16.92 -6.47
CA LEU A 25 -28.97 -16.83 -6.82
C LEU A 25 -28.59 -15.42 -7.25
N ILE A 26 -29.39 -14.77 -8.09
CA ILE A 26 -29.20 -13.37 -8.50
C ILE A 26 -29.24 -12.45 -7.27
N ASN A 27 -30.25 -12.62 -6.40
CA ASN A 27 -30.36 -11.78 -5.19
C ASN A 27 -29.15 -11.96 -4.25
N TYR A 28 -28.65 -13.19 -4.05
CA TYR A 28 -27.45 -13.44 -3.24
C TYR A 28 -26.22 -12.82 -3.89
N TYR A 29 -26.06 -12.95 -5.20
CA TYR A 29 -24.96 -12.32 -5.93
C TYR A 29 -24.99 -10.79 -5.78
N LEU A 30 -26.14 -10.17 -5.96
CA LEU A 30 -26.29 -8.72 -5.76
C LEU A 30 -26.01 -8.31 -4.31
N LEU A 31 -26.45 -9.10 -3.33
CA LEU A 31 -26.15 -8.85 -1.93
C LEU A 31 -24.64 -8.92 -1.65
N ILE A 32 -23.93 -9.88 -2.24
CA ILE A 32 -22.47 -9.98 -2.16
C ILE A 32 -21.81 -8.76 -2.78
N CYS A 33 -22.24 -8.34 -3.97
CA CYS A 33 -21.72 -7.13 -4.62
C CYS A 33 -21.93 -5.87 -3.76
N VAL A 34 -23.10 -5.73 -3.15
CA VAL A 34 -23.43 -4.62 -2.23
C VAL A 34 -22.55 -4.70 -0.98
N ALA A 35 -22.37 -5.87 -0.40
CA ALA A 35 -21.49 -6.06 0.76
C ALA A 35 -20.03 -5.68 0.42
N LEU A 36 -19.49 -6.17 -0.70
CA LEU A 36 -18.16 -5.84 -1.17
C LEU A 36 -18.01 -4.34 -1.43
N PHE A 37 -19.03 -3.69 -2.01
CA PHE A 37 -19.05 -2.25 -2.25
C PHE A 37 -18.86 -1.44 -0.96
N PHE A 38 -19.52 -1.80 0.14
CA PHE A 38 -19.38 -1.08 1.42
C PHE A 38 -18.15 -1.52 2.23
N LEU A 39 -17.65 -2.74 2.04
CA LEU A 39 -16.54 -3.29 2.80
C LEU A 39 -15.16 -3.09 2.14
N GLN A 40 -15.08 -2.55 0.91
CA GLN A 40 -13.84 -2.49 0.13
C GLN A 40 -12.67 -1.83 0.88
N ASN A 41 -12.92 -0.76 1.62
CA ASN A 41 -11.88 -0.10 2.41
C ASN A 41 -11.39 -0.98 3.58
N SER A 42 -12.29 -1.74 4.21
CA SER A 42 -11.94 -2.69 5.28
C SER A 42 -11.23 -3.94 4.74
N LEU A 43 -11.46 -4.29 3.48
CA LEU A 43 -10.77 -5.38 2.79
C LEU A 43 -9.38 -4.95 2.35
N LEU A 44 -9.23 -3.71 1.88
CA LEU A 44 -7.94 -3.15 1.49
C LEU A 44 -7.04 -2.88 2.70
N PHE A 45 -7.63 -2.41 3.80
CA PHE A 45 -6.95 -2.11 5.07
C PHE A 45 -7.52 -2.96 6.22
N PRO A 46 -7.21 -4.27 6.26
CA PRO A 46 -7.77 -5.22 7.24
C PRO A 46 -7.08 -5.11 8.60
N ARG A 47 -6.97 -3.90 9.18
CA ARG A 47 -6.26 -3.58 10.41
C ARG A 47 -6.64 -4.47 11.60
N TRP A 48 -7.91 -4.91 11.66
CA TRP A 48 -8.41 -5.80 12.71
C TRP A 48 -7.91 -7.25 12.56
N ALA A 49 -7.72 -7.72 11.32
CA ALA A 49 -7.20 -9.07 11.04
C ALA A 49 -5.67 -9.12 11.12
N SER A 50 -5.00 -7.98 10.85
CA SER A 50 -3.53 -7.88 10.85
C SER A 50 -2.91 -7.61 12.23
N GLY A 51 -3.72 -7.49 13.30
CA GLY A 51 -3.22 -7.12 14.63
C GLY A 51 -2.72 -5.67 14.74
N ALA A 52 -3.08 -4.82 13.78
CA ALA A 52 -2.61 -3.44 13.73
C ALA A 52 -3.38 -2.47 14.65
N VAL A 53 -4.54 -2.90 15.19
CA VAL A 53 -5.34 -2.10 16.12
C VAL A 53 -4.82 -2.25 17.54
N MET A 54 -4.27 -1.17 18.07
CA MET A 54 -3.69 -1.12 19.42
C MET A 54 -3.77 0.29 20.00
N SER A 55 -3.43 0.47 21.27
CA SER A 55 -3.26 1.80 21.87
C SER A 55 -1.97 2.49 21.39
N ALA A 56 -1.90 3.82 21.50
CA ALA A 56 -0.67 4.56 21.19
C ALA A 56 0.50 4.15 22.09
N GLU A 57 0.23 3.82 23.35
CA GLU A 57 1.22 3.33 24.31
C GLU A 57 1.79 1.96 23.88
N GLU A 58 0.91 1.02 23.50
CA GLU A 58 1.32 -0.28 23.00
C GLU A 58 2.15 -0.15 21.70
N GLY A 59 1.69 0.66 20.75
CA GLY A 59 2.42 0.91 19.51
C GLY A 59 3.80 1.51 19.76
N GLY A 60 3.88 2.52 20.62
CA GLY A 60 5.16 3.12 21.04
C GLY A 60 6.09 2.11 21.73
N SER A 61 5.55 1.26 22.60
CA SER A 61 6.33 0.21 23.27
C SER A 61 6.86 -0.83 22.29
N ARG A 62 6.04 -1.29 21.35
CA ARG A 62 6.48 -2.24 20.30
C ARG A 62 7.55 -1.63 19.39
N ALA A 63 7.39 -0.38 19.00
CA ALA A 63 8.39 0.35 18.21
C ALA A 63 9.72 0.46 18.96
N ALA A 64 9.69 0.81 20.26
CA ALA A 64 10.88 0.90 21.10
C ALA A 64 11.63 -0.43 21.21
N ASN A 65 10.93 -1.55 21.27
CA ASN A 65 11.54 -2.89 21.32
C ASN A 65 12.37 -3.24 20.07
N VAL A 66 12.12 -2.55 18.95
CA VAL A 66 12.90 -2.70 17.70
C VAL A 66 13.75 -1.46 17.39
N GLY A 67 14.05 -0.64 18.42
CA GLY A 67 14.95 0.52 18.31
C GLY A 67 14.36 1.73 17.62
N LEU A 68 13.03 1.81 17.49
CA LEU A 68 12.33 2.90 16.82
C LEU A 68 11.69 3.85 17.83
N VAL A 69 11.58 5.12 17.44
CA VAL A 69 10.87 6.15 18.20
C VAL A 69 9.75 6.76 17.34
N PRO A 70 8.62 7.15 17.96
CA PRO A 70 7.53 7.82 17.24
C PRO A 70 7.98 9.18 16.69
N TRP A 71 7.56 9.49 15.47
CA TRP A 71 7.78 10.79 14.83
C TRP A 71 6.46 11.49 14.54
N GLY A 72 6.40 12.78 14.86
CA GLY A 72 5.25 13.65 14.59
C GLY A 72 4.56 14.12 15.86
N HIS A 73 3.98 15.32 15.76
CA HIS A 73 3.15 15.92 16.80
C HIS A 73 1.77 16.19 16.22
N SER A 74 0.73 15.77 16.90
CA SER A 74 -0.63 16.21 16.56
C SER A 74 -0.77 17.71 16.84
N PRO A 75 -1.47 18.47 15.98
CA PRO A 75 -1.85 19.85 16.29
C PRO A 75 -2.64 20.00 17.60
N ALA A 76 -3.21 18.93 18.13
CA ALA A 76 -3.95 18.89 19.38
C ALA A 76 -3.11 18.59 20.62
N GLY A 77 -1.77 18.58 20.52
CA GLY A 77 -0.87 18.41 21.66
C GLY A 77 -0.69 16.96 22.17
N ALA A 78 -1.47 15.99 21.70
CA ALA A 78 -1.21 14.59 21.92
C ALA A 78 -0.24 14.10 20.85
N ALA A 79 0.86 13.47 21.25
CA ALA A 79 1.82 12.87 20.32
C ALA A 79 1.13 11.72 19.57
N THR A 80 0.59 12.02 18.38
CA THR A 80 0.08 11.00 17.46
C THR A 80 1.14 10.79 16.39
N PRO A 81 1.84 9.67 16.42
CA PRO A 81 2.93 9.44 15.50
C PRO A 81 2.40 9.34 14.07
N GLN A 82 2.97 10.13 13.15
CA GLN A 82 2.77 9.93 11.71
C GLN A 82 3.55 8.72 11.20
N GLY A 83 4.49 8.23 12.00
CA GLY A 83 5.33 7.10 11.69
C GLY A 83 6.42 6.90 12.73
N TYR A 84 7.40 6.12 12.38
CA TYR A 84 8.50 5.72 13.26
C TYR A 84 9.84 5.92 12.55
N VAL A 85 10.83 6.30 13.33
CA VAL A 85 12.21 6.54 12.88
C VAL A 85 13.21 5.94 13.87
N SER A 86 14.47 5.75 13.48
CA SER A 86 15.53 5.42 14.43
C SER A 86 15.80 6.59 15.38
N ALA A 87 16.31 6.31 16.57
CA ALA A 87 16.64 7.34 17.57
C ALA A 87 17.69 8.35 17.07
N ASP A 88 18.48 7.97 16.08
CA ASP A 88 19.50 8.82 15.46
C ASP A 88 19.08 9.45 14.13
N PHE A 89 17.79 9.45 13.81
CA PHE A 89 17.24 10.00 12.56
C PHE A 89 17.71 11.44 12.26
N ALA A 90 17.90 12.24 13.28
CA ALA A 90 18.38 13.63 13.12
C ALA A 90 19.87 13.73 12.72
N LYS A 91 20.65 12.67 12.84
CA LYS A 91 22.05 12.68 12.40
C LYS A 91 22.14 12.86 10.88
N PRO A 92 23.20 13.51 10.36
CA PRO A 92 23.38 13.63 8.93
C PRO A 92 23.40 12.28 8.22
N ALA A 93 22.72 12.17 7.10
CA ALA A 93 22.79 11.03 6.18
C ALA A 93 23.33 11.53 4.84
N SER A 94 24.19 10.74 4.20
CA SER A 94 24.89 11.16 3.00
C SER A 94 24.02 11.17 1.74
N ARG A 95 22.91 10.43 1.76
CA ARG A 95 22.06 10.18 0.56
C ARG A 95 20.62 10.66 0.71
N GLY A 96 20.18 11.09 1.89
CA GLY A 96 18.81 11.58 2.11
C GLY A 96 17.92 10.63 2.91
N THR A 97 16.61 10.75 2.72
CA THR A 97 15.58 10.02 3.49
C THR A 97 14.71 9.19 2.58
N ILE A 98 14.44 7.95 2.96
CA ILE A 98 13.46 7.07 2.31
C ILE A 98 12.23 6.98 3.19
N VAL A 99 11.07 7.39 2.66
CA VAL A 99 9.75 7.20 3.28
C VAL A 99 9.18 5.87 2.81
N VAL A 100 8.91 4.97 3.76
CA VAL A 100 8.41 3.62 3.49
C VAL A 100 6.91 3.55 3.78
N PHE A 101 6.13 3.14 2.79
CA PHE A 101 4.71 2.77 2.91
C PHE A 101 4.60 1.25 2.95
N HIS A 102 4.19 0.72 4.10
CA HIS A 102 4.11 -0.72 4.32
C HIS A 102 2.88 -1.37 3.63
N GLY A 103 2.86 -2.70 3.55
CA GLY A 103 1.71 -3.47 3.08
C GLY A 103 0.51 -3.39 4.03
N ASN A 104 -0.60 -4.02 3.68
CA ASN A 104 -1.84 -3.99 4.48
C ASN A 104 -1.78 -4.82 5.77
N GLY A 105 -0.81 -5.71 5.91
CA GLY A 105 -0.60 -6.53 7.09
C GLY A 105 0.46 -5.95 8.03
N GLY A 106 0.18 -5.95 9.35
CA GLY A 106 1.09 -5.42 10.37
C GLY A 106 1.10 -3.89 10.45
N CYS A 107 2.14 -3.36 11.08
CA CYS A 107 2.36 -1.93 11.33
C CYS A 107 3.69 -1.47 10.73
N ALA A 108 3.92 -0.17 10.72
CA ALA A 108 5.17 0.41 10.22
C ALA A 108 6.41 -0.13 10.95
N PHE A 109 6.35 -0.28 12.28
CA PHE A 109 7.49 -0.79 13.06
C PHE A 109 7.82 -2.26 12.78
N ASP A 110 6.91 -3.06 12.21
CA ASP A 110 7.21 -4.43 11.75
C ASP A 110 8.16 -4.44 10.55
N ARG A 111 8.44 -3.27 9.96
CA ARG A 111 9.36 -3.04 8.84
C ARG A 111 10.68 -2.44 9.30
N SER A 112 11.07 -2.64 10.57
CA SER A 112 12.33 -2.14 11.13
C SER A 112 13.57 -2.59 10.36
N TYR A 113 13.53 -3.74 9.69
CA TYR A 113 14.62 -4.24 8.84
C TYR A 113 15.03 -3.28 7.71
N TYR A 114 14.13 -2.42 7.23
CA TYR A 114 14.49 -1.37 6.27
C TYR A 114 15.47 -0.36 6.87
N VAL A 115 15.38 -0.11 8.18
CA VAL A 115 16.26 0.88 8.84
C VAL A 115 17.71 0.45 8.71
N ASP A 116 18.04 -0.81 9.03
CA ASP A 116 19.39 -1.32 8.93
C ASP A 116 19.87 -1.41 7.47
N ALA A 117 19.02 -1.91 6.58
CA ALA A 117 19.34 -2.06 5.16
C ALA A 117 19.65 -0.70 4.50
N PHE A 118 18.89 0.34 4.84
CA PHE A 118 19.06 1.67 4.26
C PHE A 118 20.16 2.48 4.95
N ALA A 119 20.32 2.36 6.28
CA ALA A 119 21.38 3.04 7.02
C ALA A 119 22.78 2.64 6.55
N ARG A 120 23.03 1.35 6.28
CA ARG A 120 24.27 0.83 5.70
C ARG A 120 24.62 1.48 4.36
N ARG A 121 23.60 1.99 3.66
CA ARG A 121 23.73 2.63 2.34
C ARG A 121 23.60 4.16 2.40
N GLY A 122 23.67 4.73 3.61
CA GLY A 122 23.73 6.17 3.84
C GLY A 122 22.39 6.89 3.80
N PHE A 123 21.27 6.18 3.93
CA PHE A 123 19.94 6.78 4.00
C PHE A 123 19.39 6.80 5.43
N ARG A 124 18.56 7.80 5.73
CA ARG A 124 17.59 7.76 6.83
C ARG A 124 16.34 6.99 6.37
N THR A 125 15.66 6.39 7.32
CA THR A 125 14.40 5.68 7.07
C THR A 125 13.28 6.31 7.87
N PHE A 126 12.19 6.68 7.18
CA PHE A 126 10.94 7.06 7.79
C PHE A 126 9.91 5.98 7.50
N LEU A 127 9.49 5.24 8.51
CA LEU A 127 8.45 4.22 8.40
C LEU A 127 7.09 4.89 8.64
N TYR A 128 6.36 5.17 7.56
CA TYR A 128 5.06 5.82 7.64
C TYR A 128 3.98 4.88 8.19
N GLU A 129 3.24 5.36 9.21
CA GLU A 129 2.15 4.58 9.80
C GLU A 129 0.80 5.08 9.32
N TYR A 130 -0.09 4.17 8.93
CA TYR A 130 -1.42 4.54 8.46
C TYR A 130 -2.35 4.96 9.61
N PRO A 131 -3.29 5.91 9.38
CA PRO A 131 -4.35 6.20 10.35
C PRO A 131 -5.09 4.93 10.77
N GLY A 132 -5.17 4.68 12.08
CA GLY A 132 -5.81 3.49 12.65
C GLY A 132 -4.93 2.24 12.74
N TYR A 133 -3.66 2.33 12.37
CA TYR A 133 -2.63 1.30 12.55
C TYR A 133 -1.64 1.73 13.63
N GLY A 134 -0.94 0.77 14.23
CA GLY A 134 0.20 0.99 15.12
C GLY A 134 -0.03 1.94 16.30
N GLY A 135 -1.27 2.08 16.76
CA GLY A 135 -1.63 3.05 17.79
C GLY A 135 -1.90 4.46 17.25
N ARG A 136 -1.75 4.70 15.94
CA ARG A 136 -2.14 5.98 15.32
C ARG A 136 -3.66 6.10 15.26
N PRO A 137 -4.27 7.20 15.76
CA PRO A 137 -5.72 7.39 15.69
C PRO A 137 -6.21 7.62 14.26
N GLY A 138 -7.51 7.40 14.05
CA GLY A 138 -8.17 7.63 12.77
C GLY A 138 -8.63 6.35 12.07
N LYS A 139 -8.97 6.51 10.80
CA LYS A 139 -9.35 5.40 9.91
C LYS A 139 -8.59 5.57 8.59
N PRO A 140 -8.04 4.48 8.03
CA PRO A 140 -7.35 4.55 6.76
C PRO A 140 -8.34 4.82 5.64
N SER A 141 -8.01 5.75 4.76
CA SER A 141 -8.70 6.02 3.48
C SER A 141 -7.68 6.59 2.51
N ALA A 142 -7.91 6.44 1.21
CA ALA A 142 -7.04 7.02 0.18
C ALA A 142 -6.78 8.51 0.47
N ALA A 143 -7.84 9.30 0.59
CA ALA A 143 -7.72 10.75 0.80
C ALA A 143 -6.93 11.12 2.06
N SER A 144 -7.17 10.43 3.21
CA SER A 144 -6.48 10.75 4.47
C SER A 144 -5.01 10.35 4.44
N ILE A 145 -4.68 9.21 3.82
CA ILE A 145 -3.30 8.72 3.73
C ILE A 145 -2.49 9.59 2.78
N ILE A 146 -3.02 9.86 1.59
CA ILE A 146 -2.29 10.59 0.54
C ILE A 146 -2.01 12.02 0.93
N GLY A 147 -3.02 12.75 1.40
CA GLY A 147 -2.84 14.14 1.83
C GLY A 147 -1.85 14.29 2.99
N ASP A 148 -1.92 13.38 3.98
CA ASP A 148 -1.00 13.37 5.11
C ASP A 148 0.42 12.99 4.71
N ALA A 149 0.59 11.97 3.85
CA ALA A 149 1.89 11.56 3.34
C ALA A 149 2.58 12.66 2.51
N GLN A 150 1.81 13.35 1.66
CA GLN A 150 2.31 14.48 0.90
C GLN A 150 2.78 15.63 1.80
N ALA A 151 2.01 15.94 2.85
CA ALA A 151 2.40 16.96 3.84
C ALA A 151 3.67 16.56 4.58
N LEU A 152 3.81 15.29 4.98
CA LEU A 152 5.01 14.73 5.60
C LEU A 152 6.24 14.89 4.69
N ILE A 153 6.15 14.47 3.42
CA ILE A 153 7.26 14.54 2.47
C ILE A 153 7.73 15.99 2.30
N ARG A 154 6.80 16.95 2.16
CA ARG A 154 7.15 18.38 2.10
C ARG A 154 7.84 18.85 3.38
N SER A 155 7.35 18.42 4.54
CA SER A 155 7.94 18.82 5.84
C SER A 155 9.34 18.26 6.04
N LEU A 156 9.61 17.03 5.61
CA LEU A 156 10.93 16.42 5.67
C LEU A 156 11.94 17.18 4.79
N ASP A 157 11.54 17.55 3.58
CA ASP A 157 12.40 18.33 2.68
C ASP A 157 12.68 19.73 3.23
N GLN A 158 11.64 20.44 3.70
CA GLN A 158 11.76 21.77 4.30
C GLN A 158 12.62 21.78 5.57
N ALA A 159 12.59 20.70 6.34
CA ALA A 159 13.42 20.54 7.54
C ALA A 159 14.87 20.12 7.24
N GLY A 160 15.26 20.00 5.96
CA GLY A 160 16.62 19.64 5.55
C GLY A 160 16.93 18.14 5.64
N TYR A 161 15.90 17.29 5.70
CA TYR A 161 16.07 15.83 5.67
C TYR A 161 16.10 15.25 4.24
N GLY A 162 15.96 16.10 3.22
CA GLY A 162 16.09 15.72 1.81
C GLY A 162 17.52 15.35 1.37
N PRO A 163 17.68 14.85 0.12
CA PRO A 163 16.61 14.52 -0.82
C PRO A 163 15.71 13.39 -0.32
N VAL A 164 14.42 13.43 -0.71
CA VAL A 164 13.43 12.44 -0.29
C VAL A 164 13.19 11.43 -1.40
N TYR A 165 13.15 10.16 -1.02
CA TYR A 165 12.79 9.03 -1.86
C TYR A 165 11.60 8.30 -1.23
N VAL A 166 10.89 7.51 -2.03
CA VAL A 166 9.73 6.77 -1.58
C VAL A 166 9.91 5.28 -1.86
N TRP A 167 9.49 4.46 -0.92
CA TRP A 167 9.43 3.00 -1.05
C TRP A 167 8.05 2.50 -0.67
N GLY A 168 7.36 1.81 -1.58
CA GLY A 168 6.06 1.21 -1.34
C GLY A 168 6.09 -0.31 -1.42
N GLU A 169 5.42 -0.99 -0.49
CA GLU A 169 5.30 -2.44 -0.42
C GLU A 169 3.83 -2.86 -0.57
N SER A 170 3.49 -3.67 -1.57
CA SER A 170 2.13 -4.18 -1.77
C SER A 170 1.08 -3.06 -1.88
N VAL A 171 0.09 -2.98 -0.98
CA VAL A 171 -0.83 -1.83 -0.86
C VAL A 171 -0.06 -0.51 -0.78
N GLY A 172 1.05 -0.50 -0.04
CA GLY A 172 1.92 0.66 0.05
C GLY A 172 2.54 1.07 -1.29
N ALA A 173 2.71 0.16 -2.24
CA ALA A 173 3.16 0.50 -3.59
C ALA A 173 2.09 1.28 -4.36
N GLY A 174 0.81 0.90 -4.22
CA GLY A 174 -0.31 1.66 -4.79
C GLY A 174 -0.44 3.05 -4.16
N ILE A 175 -0.28 3.14 -2.83
CA ILE A 175 -0.26 4.43 -2.10
C ILE A 175 0.92 5.29 -2.56
N ALA A 176 2.12 4.73 -2.65
CA ALA A 176 3.31 5.44 -3.11
C ALA A 176 3.13 6.01 -4.52
N ALA A 177 2.53 5.25 -5.44
CA ALA A 177 2.21 5.70 -6.79
C ALA A 177 1.22 6.87 -6.78
N GLU A 178 0.17 6.80 -5.94
CA GLU A 178 -0.83 7.87 -5.80
C GLU A 178 -0.23 9.13 -5.17
N VAL A 179 0.59 8.99 -4.12
CA VAL A 179 1.32 10.10 -3.50
C VAL A 179 2.21 10.81 -4.51
N CYS A 180 2.93 10.04 -5.34
CA CYS A 180 3.87 10.56 -6.36
C CYS A 180 3.18 11.08 -7.63
N GLN A 181 1.85 11.01 -7.74
CA GLN A 181 1.09 11.65 -8.82
C GLN A 181 1.27 13.18 -8.80
N ASP A 182 1.43 13.77 -7.61
CA ASP A 182 1.74 15.19 -7.48
C ASP A 182 3.20 15.46 -7.87
N ALA A 183 3.41 15.88 -9.11
CA ALA A 183 4.73 16.21 -9.66
C ALA A 183 5.44 17.37 -8.92
N THR A 184 4.76 18.09 -8.03
CA THR A 184 5.36 19.18 -7.22
C THR A 184 6.01 18.67 -5.94
N LEU A 185 5.81 17.39 -5.59
CA LEU A 185 6.47 16.79 -4.44
C LEU A 185 7.98 16.66 -4.66
N PRO A 186 8.79 16.92 -3.62
CA PRO A 186 10.26 16.84 -3.71
C PRO A 186 10.77 15.39 -3.65
N VAL A 187 10.07 14.46 -4.33
CA VAL A 187 10.48 13.04 -4.42
C VAL A 187 11.44 12.86 -5.57
N ARG A 188 12.60 12.27 -5.33
CA ARG A 188 13.71 12.11 -6.29
C ARG A 188 13.86 10.70 -6.86
N GLY A 189 13.10 9.74 -6.37
CA GLY A 189 13.09 8.37 -6.87
C GLY A 189 12.08 7.52 -6.10
N LEU A 190 11.64 6.43 -6.72
CA LEU A 190 10.57 5.58 -6.23
C LEU A 190 10.95 4.11 -6.37
N THR A 191 10.72 3.32 -5.31
CA THR A 191 10.75 1.86 -5.40
C THR A 191 9.39 1.29 -5.07
N LEU A 192 8.95 0.34 -5.87
CA LEU A 192 7.67 -0.36 -5.72
C LEU A 192 7.94 -1.86 -5.62
N SER A 193 7.75 -2.42 -4.42
CA SER A 193 7.90 -3.84 -4.15
C SER A 193 6.55 -4.53 -4.23
N THR A 194 6.45 -5.64 -4.97
CA THR A 194 5.22 -6.38 -5.23
C THR A 194 4.03 -5.48 -5.61
N PRO A 195 4.20 -4.58 -6.61
CA PRO A 195 3.15 -3.65 -6.99
C PRO A 195 2.08 -4.30 -7.85
N TRP A 196 0.95 -3.64 -7.94
CA TRP A 196 -0.03 -3.81 -9.03
C TRP A 196 0.08 -2.68 -10.06
N ASP A 197 -0.45 -2.93 -11.24
CA ASP A 197 -0.70 -1.91 -12.27
C ASP A 197 -1.91 -1.02 -11.92
N SER A 198 -2.96 -1.64 -11.36
CA SER A 198 -4.13 -0.99 -10.78
C SER A 198 -4.78 -1.88 -9.73
N LEU A 199 -5.43 -1.29 -8.73
CA LEU A 199 -6.24 -2.05 -7.76
C LEU A 199 -7.38 -2.79 -8.47
N THR A 200 -7.89 -2.23 -9.57
CA THR A 200 -8.93 -2.89 -10.39
C THR A 200 -8.45 -4.24 -10.92
N ASN A 201 -7.25 -4.32 -11.48
CA ASN A 201 -6.70 -5.57 -12.01
C ASN A 201 -6.31 -6.56 -10.89
N ALA A 202 -5.76 -6.05 -9.79
CA ALA A 202 -5.48 -6.87 -8.61
C ALA A 202 -6.77 -7.47 -8.02
N ALA A 203 -7.82 -6.66 -7.87
CA ALA A 203 -9.12 -7.13 -7.39
C ALA A 203 -9.79 -8.09 -8.37
N ALA A 204 -9.71 -7.87 -9.69
CA ALA A 204 -10.25 -8.77 -10.70
C ALA A 204 -9.57 -10.15 -10.68
N TYR A 205 -8.30 -10.21 -10.33
CA TYR A 205 -7.59 -11.48 -10.15
C TYR A 205 -8.18 -12.31 -9.00
N HIS A 206 -8.49 -11.67 -7.87
CA HIS A 206 -9.05 -12.35 -6.70
C HIS A 206 -10.56 -12.56 -6.77
N TYR A 207 -11.26 -11.69 -7.48
CA TYR A 207 -12.74 -11.68 -7.57
C TYR A 207 -13.21 -11.67 -9.03
N PRO A 208 -12.89 -12.74 -9.82
CA PRO A 208 -13.11 -12.73 -11.28
C PRO A 208 -14.59 -12.66 -11.69
N PHE A 209 -15.51 -12.97 -10.78
CA PHE A 209 -16.96 -12.92 -11.04
C PHE A 209 -17.63 -11.66 -10.49
N VAL A 210 -16.86 -10.73 -9.93
CA VAL A 210 -17.36 -9.47 -9.37
C VAL A 210 -17.03 -8.33 -10.35
N PRO A 211 -17.97 -7.42 -10.67
CA PRO A 211 -17.71 -6.29 -11.57
C PRO A 211 -16.90 -5.20 -10.86
N VAL A 212 -15.67 -5.54 -10.45
CA VAL A 212 -14.79 -4.70 -9.61
C VAL A 212 -14.50 -3.34 -10.24
N SER A 213 -14.42 -3.26 -11.57
CA SER A 213 -14.19 -2.00 -12.28
C SER A 213 -15.29 -0.95 -12.06
N VAL A 214 -16.52 -1.41 -11.78
CA VAL A 214 -17.68 -0.56 -11.46
C VAL A 214 -17.80 -0.32 -9.97
N LEU A 215 -17.47 -1.31 -9.14
CA LEU A 215 -17.70 -1.26 -7.70
C LEU A 215 -16.64 -0.51 -6.93
N LEU A 216 -15.37 -0.49 -7.39
CA LEU A 216 -14.28 0.16 -6.68
C LEU A 216 -14.41 1.69 -6.72
N TRP A 217 -14.33 2.33 -5.56
CA TRP A 217 -14.26 3.79 -5.42
C TRP A 217 -12.86 4.29 -5.76
N ASP A 218 -11.86 3.79 -5.02
CA ASP A 218 -10.46 4.14 -5.22
C ASP A 218 -9.85 3.12 -6.18
N LYS A 219 -9.30 3.59 -7.30
CA LYS A 219 -8.77 2.71 -8.35
C LYS A 219 -7.30 2.37 -8.13
N TYR A 220 -6.55 3.24 -7.43
CA TYR A 220 -5.10 3.12 -7.27
C TYR A 220 -4.44 2.67 -8.58
N ASP A 221 -4.69 3.46 -9.64
CA ASP A 221 -4.16 3.20 -10.99
C ASP A 221 -2.71 3.66 -11.05
N SER A 222 -1.79 2.74 -10.73
CA SER A 222 -0.37 3.05 -10.66
C SER A 222 0.20 3.48 -12.02
N ILE A 223 -0.33 2.94 -13.13
CA ILE A 223 0.09 3.36 -14.48
C ILE A 223 -0.28 4.82 -14.72
N ALA A 224 -1.53 5.19 -14.48
CA ALA A 224 -2.00 6.56 -14.68
C ALA A 224 -1.30 7.55 -13.73
N ASN A 225 -1.15 7.17 -12.47
CA ASN A 225 -0.55 8.02 -11.44
C ASN A 225 0.94 8.31 -11.71
N LEU A 226 1.67 7.36 -12.28
CA LEU A 226 3.11 7.49 -12.54
C LEU A 226 3.43 7.90 -13.98
N ALA A 227 2.43 8.15 -14.83
CA ALA A 227 2.62 8.50 -16.25
C ALA A 227 3.55 9.70 -16.47
N HIS A 228 3.57 10.65 -15.53
CA HIS A 228 4.35 11.88 -15.59
C HIS A 228 5.42 12.00 -14.48
N PHE A 229 5.68 10.92 -13.73
CA PHE A 229 6.72 10.94 -12.70
C PHE A 229 8.11 10.99 -13.37
N PRO A 230 8.91 12.06 -13.13
CA PRO A 230 10.08 12.34 -13.94
C PRO A 230 11.37 11.64 -13.45
N HIS A 231 11.31 11.01 -12.27
CA HIS A 231 12.48 10.45 -11.61
C HIS A 231 12.55 8.92 -11.73
N PRO A 232 13.70 8.29 -11.40
CA PRO A 232 13.86 6.84 -11.51
C PRO A 232 12.84 6.05 -10.70
N ILE A 233 12.29 4.98 -11.30
CA ILE A 233 11.38 4.03 -10.67
C ILE A 233 11.98 2.63 -10.71
N CYS A 234 12.18 2.00 -9.55
CA CYS A 234 12.54 0.61 -9.41
C CYS A 234 11.29 -0.22 -9.08
N VAL A 235 10.99 -1.22 -9.91
CA VAL A 235 9.91 -2.19 -9.68
C VAL A 235 10.54 -3.51 -9.26
N ILE A 236 10.03 -4.12 -8.18
CA ILE A 236 10.54 -5.39 -7.65
C ILE A 236 9.39 -6.40 -7.58
N CYS A 237 9.55 -7.56 -8.20
CA CYS A 237 8.53 -8.61 -8.28
C CYS A 237 9.09 -9.96 -7.88
N GLY A 238 8.29 -10.78 -7.17
CA GLY A 238 8.56 -12.19 -6.94
C GLY A 238 7.94 -13.06 -8.02
N THR A 239 8.65 -14.13 -8.45
CA THR A 239 8.16 -14.97 -9.55
C THR A 239 7.01 -15.88 -9.17
N ILE A 240 6.85 -16.19 -7.87
CA ILE A 240 5.80 -17.10 -7.36
C ILE A 240 4.82 -16.40 -6.42
N ASP A 241 4.64 -15.07 -6.55
CA ASP A 241 3.69 -14.29 -5.74
C ASP A 241 2.24 -14.70 -6.02
N PRO A 242 1.52 -15.31 -5.06
CA PRO A 242 0.14 -15.74 -5.24
C PRO A 242 -0.87 -14.62 -4.95
N VAL A 243 -0.43 -13.53 -4.32
CA VAL A 243 -1.29 -12.40 -3.93
C VAL A 243 -1.32 -11.34 -5.04
N LEU A 244 -0.14 -10.93 -5.50
CA LEU A 244 0.00 -9.99 -6.62
C LEU A 244 0.91 -10.62 -7.68
N PRO A 245 0.35 -11.43 -8.59
CA PRO A 245 1.14 -12.12 -9.60
C PRO A 245 2.07 -11.18 -10.34
N MET A 246 3.29 -11.63 -10.58
CA MET A 246 4.37 -10.87 -11.24
C MET A 246 3.91 -10.11 -12.50
N ARG A 247 2.94 -10.67 -13.25
CA ARG A 247 2.38 -10.01 -14.45
C ARG A 247 1.79 -8.62 -14.20
N LEU A 248 1.30 -8.34 -12.97
CA LEU A 248 0.75 -7.01 -12.62
C LEU A 248 1.88 -5.98 -12.48
N GLY A 249 2.95 -6.34 -11.77
CA GLY A 249 4.13 -5.48 -11.65
C GLY A 249 4.89 -5.34 -12.98
N GLN A 250 4.95 -6.41 -13.80
CA GLN A 250 5.51 -6.36 -15.14
C GLN A 250 4.71 -5.42 -16.05
N ASN A 251 3.37 -5.50 -16.03
CA ASN A 251 2.50 -4.60 -16.80
C ASN A 251 2.69 -3.14 -16.37
N LEU A 252 2.80 -2.87 -15.07
CA LEU A 252 3.16 -1.53 -14.59
C LEU A 252 4.51 -1.10 -15.17
N PHE A 253 5.55 -1.93 -14.99
CA PHE A 253 6.90 -1.63 -15.47
C PHE A 253 6.91 -1.31 -16.97
N ASP A 254 6.22 -2.07 -17.79
CA ASP A 254 6.19 -1.88 -19.25
C ASP A 254 5.61 -0.51 -19.66
N HIS A 255 4.65 0.01 -18.86
CA HIS A 255 3.97 1.30 -19.12
C HIS A 255 4.67 2.52 -18.52
N LEU A 256 5.70 2.34 -17.67
CA LEU A 256 6.46 3.48 -17.16
C LEU A 256 7.28 4.14 -18.28
N SER A 257 7.27 5.46 -18.34
CA SER A 257 7.91 6.24 -19.43
C SER A 257 9.32 6.73 -19.09
N GLY A 258 9.63 6.93 -17.79
CA GLY A 258 10.90 7.47 -17.31
C GLY A 258 12.00 6.42 -17.14
N PRO A 259 13.13 6.78 -16.51
CA PRO A 259 14.15 5.82 -16.10
C PRO A 259 13.53 4.74 -15.21
N LYS A 260 13.65 3.48 -15.62
CA LYS A 260 13.02 2.36 -14.94
C LYS A 260 13.94 1.15 -14.83
N LYS A 261 13.85 0.43 -13.71
CA LYS A 261 14.56 -0.83 -13.46
C LYS A 261 13.58 -1.86 -12.94
N LEU A 262 13.64 -3.09 -13.48
CA LEU A 262 12.93 -4.24 -12.94
C LEU A 262 13.94 -5.13 -12.21
N ILE A 263 13.62 -5.48 -10.98
CA ILE A 263 14.32 -6.50 -10.19
C ILE A 263 13.36 -7.67 -10.02
N VAL A 264 13.78 -8.84 -10.51
CA VAL A 264 13.01 -10.08 -10.37
C VAL A 264 13.64 -10.93 -9.29
N GLN A 265 12.87 -11.24 -8.26
CA GLN A 265 13.26 -12.11 -7.17
C GLN A 265 12.75 -13.53 -7.48
N ASP A 266 13.63 -14.37 -8.03
CA ASP A 266 13.26 -15.71 -8.45
C ASP A 266 13.03 -16.63 -7.25
N GLY A 267 11.90 -17.37 -7.28
CA GLY A 267 11.50 -18.28 -6.20
C GLY A 267 10.89 -17.61 -4.98
N TYR A 268 10.67 -16.26 -5.00
CA TYR A 268 10.02 -15.55 -3.90
C TYR A 268 8.57 -15.18 -4.20
N GLY A 269 7.73 -15.22 -3.15
CA GLY A 269 6.32 -14.86 -3.17
C GLY A 269 6.05 -13.44 -2.68
N HIS A 270 4.91 -13.25 -1.99
CA HIS A 270 4.45 -11.91 -1.59
C HIS A 270 5.10 -11.38 -0.30
N GLY A 271 5.43 -12.23 0.64
CA GLY A 271 5.89 -11.82 1.98
C GLY A 271 7.10 -12.56 2.51
N ASP A 272 7.79 -13.32 1.69
CA ASP A 272 8.95 -14.15 2.03
C ASP A 272 10.27 -13.60 1.47
N TRP A 273 10.33 -12.29 1.24
CA TRP A 273 11.47 -11.58 0.68
C TRP A 273 12.74 -11.78 1.50
N PRO A 274 13.90 -11.87 0.85
CA PRO A 274 15.17 -11.93 1.55
C PRO A 274 15.48 -10.54 2.12
N ILE A 275 15.31 -10.38 3.45
CA ILE A 275 15.43 -9.09 4.14
C ILE A 275 16.80 -8.87 4.80
N ASP A 276 17.74 -9.79 4.67
CA ASP A 276 19.11 -9.61 5.18
C ASP A 276 19.71 -8.32 4.60
N PRO A 277 20.13 -7.36 5.45
CA PRO A 277 20.64 -6.07 5.03
C PRO A 277 21.94 -6.13 4.21
N GLU A 278 22.67 -7.26 4.22
CA GLU A 278 23.90 -7.46 3.45
C GLU A 278 23.65 -7.84 1.98
N LEU A 279 22.44 -8.18 1.60
CA LEU A 279 22.12 -8.65 0.25
C LEU A 279 22.29 -7.55 -0.81
N ALA A 280 22.92 -7.93 -1.92
CA ALA A 280 23.28 -6.99 -2.99
C ALA A 280 22.08 -6.36 -3.72
N TRP A 281 20.91 -7.02 -3.73
CA TRP A 281 19.74 -6.47 -4.41
C TRP A 281 19.27 -5.13 -3.82
N TRP A 282 19.58 -4.86 -2.54
CA TRP A 282 19.36 -3.54 -1.93
C TRP A 282 20.17 -2.45 -2.65
N ASP A 283 21.44 -2.76 -2.96
CA ASP A 283 22.32 -1.83 -3.69
C ASP A 283 21.80 -1.59 -5.09
N ASP A 284 21.32 -2.64 -5.75
CA ASP A 284 20.72 -2.57 -7.08
C ASP A 284 19.51 -1.65 -7.13
N ALA A 285 18.62 -1.73 -6.14
CA ALA A 285 17.45 -0.87 -6.06
C ALA A 285 17.81 0.57 -5.69
N LEU A 286 18.60 0.73 -4.61
CA LEU A 286 18.88 2.05 -4.02
C LEU A 286 19.84 2.88 -4.87
N ASN A 287 20.83 2.27 -5.53
CA ASN A 287 21.72 2.99 -6.43
C ASN A 287 21.02 3.40 -7.73
N PHE A 288 19.98 2.67 -8.12
CA PHE A 288 19.18 3.06 -9.28
C PHE A 288 18.32 4.29 -9.01
N ILE A 289 17.58 4.30 -7.88
CA ILE A 289 16.68 5.42 -7.56
C ILE A 289 17.43 6.65 -7.05
N ALA A 290 18.64 6.47 -6.50
CA ALA A 290 19.49 7.54 -5.95
C ALA A 290 20.94 7.30 -6.39
N PRO A 291 21.28 7.57 -7.66
CA PRO A 291 22.66 7.42 -8.13
C PRO A 291 23.63 8.20 -7.26
N GLN A 292 24.73 7.57 -6.87
CA GLN A 292 25.83 8.30 -6.23
C GLN A 292 26.41 9.24 -7.28
N ASN A 293 26.38 10.54 -7.00
CA ASN A 293 27.06 11.49 -7.87
C ASN A 293 28.55 11.07 -7.94
N GLN A 294 29.02 10.73 -9.12
CA GLN A 294 30.45 10.53 -9.41
C GLN A 294 31.17 11.88 -9.44
N THR A 295 30.81 12.82 -8.56
CA THR A 295 31.52 14.11 -8.39
C THR A 295 32.53 13.95 -7.30
N GLY A 296 33.62 13.26 -7.62
CA GLY A 296 34.77 13.05 -6.74
C GLY A 296 35.94 12.52 -7.52
N GLN A 297 36.28 13.16 -8.65
CA GLN A 297 37.68 13.23 -9.08
C GLN A 297 38.17 14.65 -8.84
N PRO A 298 39.34 14.79 -8.15
CA PRO A 298 39.93 16.06 -7.79
C PRO A 298 40.32 16.91 -9.00
#